data_d9af02a564c3835f3fe1a12d7a59b5f6
#
_entry.id   d9af02a564c3835f3fe1a12d7a59b5f6
#
_cell.length_a   1.000
_cell.length_b   1.000
_cell.length_c   1.000
_cell.angle_alpha   90.00
_cell.angle_beta   90.00
_cell.angle_gamma   90.00
#
_symmetry.space_group_name_H-M   'P 1'
#
loop_
_entity.id
_entity.type
_entity.pdbx_description
1 polymer ?
#
loop_
_entity_poly.entity_id
_entity_poly.type
_entity_poly.pdbx_seq_one_letter_code
_entity_poly.pdbx_strand_id
1 'polypeptide(L)'
;MAFPGLAERVADVRARISAAVSRGGHGQQVTIVAVTKTHEADAARAAYKVGLHDVGENKVQEALNKMGQVDVPVRWHLIGHLQRNKVKALEQFVLLHSLDSARLADAVSAFGIARGRAVDALLELNLSGEASKGGFTPLELLPEADRLVSLAGIRIRGVMTMASFTATENELHRTFSAARDARQALADAGHPAEELSMGMSNDYEIAVEEGATLVRLGTTLFGARAK
;
A
#
# COMPACT_ATOMS: atom_id res chain seq x y z
N MET A 1 10.95 -10.32 -24.22
CA MET A 1 10.25 -9.53 -23.18
C MET A 1 10.61 -10.13 -21.83
N ALA A 2 10.97 -9.31 -20.84
CA ALA A 2 11.47 -9.80 -19.53
C ALA A 2 10.46 -10.64 -18.74
N PHE A 3 9.15 -10.49 -18.97
CA PHE A 3 8.09 -11.19 -18.26
C PHE A 3 7.04 -11.71 -19.26
N PRO A 4 7.26 -12.89 -19.87
CA PRO A 4 6.30 -13.48 -20.81
C PRO A 4 4.97 -13.78 -20.09
N GLY A 5 3.84 -13.57 -20.74
CA GLY A 5 2.50 -13.78 -20.19
C GLY A 5 2.06 -12.73 -19.15
N LEU A 6 2.79 -11.60 -18.97
CA LEU A 6 2.39 -10.56 -18.01
C LEU A 6 1.06 -9.91 -18.38
N ALA A 7 0.81 -9.66 -19.67
CA ALA A 7 -0.42 -9.03 -20.12
C ALA A 7 -1.65 -9.91 -19.83
N GLU A 8 -1.53 -11.21 -20.07
CA GLU A 8 -2.57 -12.20 -19.78
C GLU A 8 -2.85 -12.29 -18.28
N ARG A 9 -1.79 -12.32 -17.44
CA ARG A 9 -1.96 -12.31 -15.97
C ARG A 9 -2.63 -11.04 -15.47
N VAL A 10 -2.29 -9.88 -16.04
CA VAL A 10 -2.95 -8.61 -15.70
C VAL A 10 -4.41 -8.61 -16.10
N ALA A 11 -4.75 -9.15 -17.27
CA ALA A 11 -6.14 -9.27 -17.72
C ALA A 11 -6.95 -10.19 -16.79
N ASP A 12 -6.40 -11.35 -16.40
CA ASP A 12 -7.02 -12.27 -15.45
C ASP A 12 -7.23 -11.60 -14.08
N VAL A 13 -6.21 -10.95 -13.53
CA VAL A 13 -6.31 -10.24 -12.25
C VAL A 13 -7.39 -9.15 -12.30
N ARG A 14 -7.47 -8.38 -13.38
CA ARG A 14 -8.51 -7.34 -13.53
C ARG A 14 -9.92 -7.96 -13.58
N ALA A 15 -10.10 -9.08 -14.27
CA ALA A 15 -11.37 -9.78 -14.32
C ALA A 15 -11.79 -10.29 -12.91
N ARG A 16 -10.86 -10.89 -12.17
CA ARG A 16 -11.10 -11.37 -10.80
C ARG A 16 -11.38 -10.22 -9.84
N ILE A 17 -10.67 -9.09 -9.94
CA ILE A 17 -10.96 -7.87 -9.16
C ILE A 17 -12.38 -7.37 -9.47
N SER A 18 -12.76 -7.28 -10.75
CA SER A 18 -14.11 -6.84 -11.13
C SER A 18 -15.19 -7.74 -10.54
N ALA A 19 -15.00 -9.06 -10.59
CA ALA A 19 -15.91 -10.02 -9.97
C ALA A 19 -15.98 -9.86 -8.44
N ALA A 20 -14.84 -9.66 -7.77
CA ALA A 20 -14.77 -9.43 -6.32
C ALA A 20 -15.44 -8.11 -5.90
N VAL A 21 -15.26 -7.02 -6.66
CA VAL A 21 -16.00 -5.75 -6.43
C VAL A 21 -17.51 -5.98 -6.50
N SER A 22 -17.96 -6.78 -7.48
CA SER A 22 -19.38 -7.08 -7.63
C SER A 22 -19.92 -7.93 -6.45
N ARG A 23 -19.13 -8.88 -5.94
CA ARG A 23 -19.53 -9.69 -4.76
C ARG A 23 -19.55 -8.87 -3.47
N GLY A 24 -18.56 -7.98 -3.27
CA GLY A 24 -18.45 -7.12 -2.08
C GLY A 24 -19.49 -6.00 -2.02
N GLY A 25 -19.97 -5.54 -3.18
CA GLY A 25 -21.03 -4.52 -3.26
C GLY A 25 -20.62 -3.09 -2.87
N HIS A 26 -19.32 -2.82 -2.67
CA HIS A 26 -18.83 -1.49 -2.27
C HIS A 26 -18.69 -0.51 -3.44
N GLY A 27 -18.62 -1.00 -4.67
CA GLY A 27 -18.56 -0.16 -5.89
C GLY A 27 -17.26 0.63 -6.06
N GLN A 28 -16.22 0.32 -5.29
CA GLN A 28 -14.94 1.02 -5.31
C GLN A 28 -14.14 0.75 -6.59
N GLN A 29 -13.30 1.72 -6.95
CA GLN A 29 -12.25 1.49 -7.94
C GLN A 29 -11.02 0.87 -7.26
N VAL A 30 -10.41 -0.11 -7.92
CA VAL A 30 -9.24 -0.82 -7.38
C VAL A 30 -8.01 -0.55 -8.25
N THR A 31 -6.98 -0.01 -7.64
CA THR A 31 -5.66 0.19 -8.24
C THR A 31 -4.75 -1.00 -7.92
N ILE A 32 -4.12 -1.56 -8.95
CA ILE A 32 -3.09 -2.59 -8.78
C ILE A 32 -1.73 -1.91 -8.61
N VAL A 33 -1.15 -2.03 -7.42
CA VAL A 33 0.24 -1.66 -7.17
C VAL A 33 1.11 -2.87 -7.51
N ALA A 34 1.84 -2.78 -8.63
CA ALA A 34 2.75 -3.82 -9.08
C ALA A 34 4.01 -3.85 -8.22
N VAL A 35 4.16 -4.89 -7.40
CA VAL A 35 5.28 -5.01 -6.45
C VAL A 35 6.51 -5.54 -7.17
N THR A 36 7.47 -4.63 -7.43
CA THR A 36 8.69 -4.90 -8.20
C THR A 36 9.93 -5.17 -7.35
N LYS A 37 9.75 -5.28 -6.02
CA LYS A 37 10.86 -5.61 -5.10
C LYS A 37 11.60 -6.87 -5.55
N THR A 38 12.94 -6.84 -5.46
CA THR A 38 13.84 -7.94 -5.87
C THR A 38 13.92 -8.24 -7.37
N HIS A 39 13.17 -7.54 -8.21
CA HIS A 39 13.33 -7.54 -9.66
C HIS A 39 14.14 -6.33 -10.11
N GLU A 40 14.75 -6.41 -11.29
CA GLU A 40 15.45 -5.31 -11.91
C GLU A 40 14.48 -4.22 -12.42
N ALA A 41 15.00 -3.08 -12.88
CA ALA A 41 14.21 -1.96 -13.43
C ALA A 41 13.25 -2.35 -14.56
N ASP A 42 13.54 -3.44 -15.26
CA ASP A 42 12.69 -3.99 -16.33
C ASP A 42 11.31 -4.41 -15.87
N ALA A 43 11.14 -4.76 -14.59
CA ALA A 43 9.82 -5.09 -14.04
C ALA A 43 8.89 -3.85 -14.03
N ALA A 44 9.41 -2.68 -13.65
CA ALA A 44 8.64 -1.44 -13.68
C ALA A 44 8.28 -1.02 -15.12
N ARG A 45 9.22 -1.14 -16.06
CA ARG A 45 8.94 -0.91 -17.49
C ARG A 45 7.90 -1.89 -18.06
N ALA A 46 8.00 -3.17 -17.66
CA ALA A 46 7.04 -4.18 -18.10
C ALA A 46 5.65 -3.93 -17.52
N ALA A 47 5.54 -3.54 -16.26
CA ALA A 47 4.29 -3.12 -15.62
C ALA A 47 3.66 -1.94 -16.37
N TYR A 48 4.44 -0.90 -16.66
CA TYR A 48 3.95 0.27 -17.40
C TYR A 48 3.40 -0.09 -18.78
N LYS A 49 4.09 -0.96 -19.53
CA LYS A 49 3.68 -1.40 -20.88
C LYS A 49 2.33 -2.12 -20.90
N VAL A 50 1.94 -2.76 -19.81
CA VAL A 50 0.63 -3.43 -19.66
C VAL A 50 -0.41 -2.58 -18.92
N GLY A 51 -0.14 -1.26 -18.77
CA GLY A 51 -1.07 -0.30 -18.18
C GLY A 51 -1.15 -0.37 -16.64
N LEU A 52 -0.08 -0.84 -15.98
CA LEU A 52 0.09 -0.73 -14.53
C LEU A 52 1.07 0.40 -14.25
N HIS A 53 0.55 1.53 -13.81
CA HIS A 53 1.34 2.74 -13.61
C HIS A 53 1.82 2.91 -12.17
N ASP A 54 1.28 2.14 -11.23
CA ASP A 54 1.63 2.15 -9.82
C ASP A 54 2.57 0.99 -9.50
N VAL A 55 3.77 1.30 -9.01
CA VAL A 55 4.78 0.30 -8.65
C VAL A 55 5.16 0.42 -7.18
N GLY A 56 5.32 -0.71 -6.51
CA GLY A 56 5.60 -0.78 -5.08
C GLY A 56 6.98 -1.34 -4.77
N GLU A 57 7.73 -0.63 -3.91
CA GLU A 57 9.04 -1.05 -3.42
C GLU A 57 9.09 -1.16 -1.90
N ASN A 58 9.82 -2.15 -1.41
CA ASN A 58 9.97 -2.36 0.03
C ASN A 58 11.13 -1.56 0.64
N LYS A 59 12.19 -1.31 -0.13
CA LYS A 59 13.43 -0.72 0.37
C LYS A 59 13.74 0.56 -0.39
N VAL A 60 13.92 1.65 0.34
CA VAL A 60 14.26 2.96 -0.22
C VAL A 60 15.46 2.89 -1.18
N GLN A 61 16.55 2.24 -0.78
CA GLN A 61 17.77 2.19 -1.61
C GLN A 61 17.55 1.44 -2.92
N GLU A 62 16.80 0.34 -2.89
CA GLU A 62 16.44 -0.42 -4.09
C GLU A 62 15.57 0.43 -5.02
N ALA A 63 14.57 1.12 -4.45
CA ALA A 63 13.70 2.01 -5.20
C ALA A 63 14.47 3.13 -5.90
N LEU A 64 15.32 3.86 -5.17
CA LEU A 64 16.10 4.97 -5.73
C LEU A 64 17.03 4.51 -6.87
N ASN A 65 17.66 3.34 -6.73
CA ASN A 65 18.49 2.77 -7.78
C ASN A 65 17.67 2.44 -9.04
N LYS A 66 16.44 1.91 -8.88
CA LYS A 66 15.54 1.62 -10.01
C LYS A 66 15.01 2.89 -10.66
N MET A 67 14.62 3.89 -9.87
CA MET A 67 14.14 5.18 -10.37
C MET A 67 15.14 5.85 -11.32
N GLY A 68 16.44 5.74 -11.02
CA GLY A 68 17.51 6.24 -11.89
C GLY A 68 17.66 5.50 -13.22
N GLN A 69 17.05 4.33 -13.36
CA GLN A 69 17.15 3.48 -14.55
C GLN A 69 15.82 3.39 -15.35
N VAL A 70 14.70 3.72 -14.73
CA VAL A 70 13.36 3.63 -15.33
C VAL A 70 13.03 4.92 -16.07
N ASP A 71 12.79 4.81 -17.37
CA ASP A 71 12.54 5.89 -18.32
C ASP A 71 11.05 6.08 -18.67
N VAL A 72 10.16 5.42 -17.90
CA VAL A 72 8.71 5.53 -18.06
C VAL A 72 8.07 6.16 -16.81
N PRO A 73 6.96 6.93 -16.94
CA PRO A 73 6.39 7.70 -15.84
C PRO A 73 5.51 6.84 -14.93
N VAL A 74 6.13 5.92 -14.18
CA VAL A 74 5.44 5.16 -13.13
C VAL A 74 5.34 5.97 -11.85
N ARG A 75 4.30 5.71 -11.05
CA ARG A 75 4.10 6.25 -9.71
C ARG A 75 4.70 5.28 -8.68
N TRP A 76 5.68 5.76 -7.92
CA TRP A 76 6.39 4.93 -6.95
C TRP A 76 5.72 4.98 -5.57
N HIS A 77 5.37 3.81 -5.03
CA HIS A 77 4.83 3.61 -3.70
C HIS A 77 5.89 2.97 -2.80
N LEU A 78 6.09 3.52 -1.61
CA LEU A 78 6.90 2.85 -0.60
C LEU A 78 5.97 1.99 0.27
N ILE A 79 6.08 0.68 0.13
CA ILE A 79 5.19 -0.29 0.78
C ILE A 79 5.86 -1.06 1.93
N GLY A 80 7.15 -0.89 2.15
CA GLY A 80 7.89 -1.52 3.24
C GLY A 80 8.36 -0.50 4.27
N HIS A 81 8.85 -0.99 5.40
CA HIS A 81 9.26 -0.18 6.55
C HIS A 81 10.23 0.96 6.18
N LEU A 82 9.91 2.17 6.61
CA LEU A 82 10.72 3.37 6.43
C LEU A 82 11.49 3.71 7.70
N GLN A 83 12.80 3.65 7.63
CA GLN A 83 13.66 4.17 8.69
C GLN A 83 13.59 5.70 8.74
N ARG A 84 13.48 6.30 9.93
CA ARG A 84 13.36 7.77 10.13
C ARG A 84 14.48 8.57 9.46
N ASN A 85 15.71 8.06 9.44
CA ASN A 85 16.86 8.72 8.79
C ASN A 85 16.76 8.74 7.26
N LYS A 86 15.81 8.00 6.66
CA LYS A 86 15.57 7.95 5.21
C LYS A 86 14.33 8.71 4.75
N VAL A 87 13.66 9.45 5.64
CA VAL A 87 12.42 10.19 5.33
C VAL A 87 12.57 11.14 4.13
N LYS A 88 13.75 11.72 3.91
CA LYS A 88 14.03 12.59 2.75
C LYS A 88 13.80 11.89 1.39
N ALA A 89 13.89 10.58 1.34
CA ALA A 89 13.62 9.81 0.11
C ALA A 89 12.13 9.87 -0.31
N LEU A 90 11.22 10.22 0.60
CA LEU A 90 9.79 10.38 0.29
C LEU A 90 9.50 11.45 -0.76
N GLU A 91 10.48 12.29 -1.11
CA GLU A 91 10.40 13.20 -2.26
C GLU A 91 10.08 12.46 -3.57
N GLN A 92 10.54 11.22 -3.71
CA GLN A 92 10.44 10.41 -4.91
C GLN A 92 9.19 9.50 -4.93
N PHE A 93 8.42 9.44 -3.83
CA PHE A 93 7.27 8.56 -3.71
C PHE A 93 5.96 9.35 -3.69
N VAL A 94 4.95 8.79 -4.33
CA VAL A 94 3.59 9.37 -4.32
C VAL A 94 2.82 9.01 -3.06
N LEU A 95 3.13 7.86 -2.45
CA LEU A 95 2.42 7.37 -1.26
C LEU A 95 3.34 6.51 -0.39
N LEU A 96 3.38 6.79 0.90
CA LEU A 96 3.95 5.92 1.94
C LEU A 96 2.83 5.03 2.50
N HIS A 97 2.96 3.70 2.36
CA HIS A 97 1.95 2.77 2.90
C HIS A 97 2.22 2.35 4.35
N SER A 98 3.44 2.48 4.81
CA SER A 98 3.95 1.90 6.05
C SER A 98 4.23 2.95 7.14
N LEU A 99 3.27 3.85 7.37
CA LEU A 99 3.36 4.76 8.51
C LEU A 99 2.99 3.99 9.80
N ASP A 100 3.98 3.42 10.45
CA ASP A 100 3.86 2.40 11.49
C ASP A 100 3.97 2.93 12.93
N SER A 101 4.28 4.20 13.13
CA SER A 101 4.50 4.75 14.46
C SER A 101 4.37 6.27 14.53
N ALA A 102 3.99 6.78 15.71
CA ALA A 102 3.91 8.22 16.01
C ALA A 102 5.25 8.93 15.74
N ARG A 103 6.38 8.30 16.11
CA ARG A 103 7.72 8.87 15.86
C ARG A 103 8.07 8.99 14.40
N LEU A 104 7.59 8.07 13.55
CA LEU A 104 7.75 8.17 12.11
C LEU A 104 6.84 9.27 11.56
N ALA A 105 5.60 9.38 12.03
CA ALA A 105 4.66 10.43 11.63
C ALA A 105 5.23 11.83 11.89
N ASP A 106 5.83 12.07 13.05
CA ASP A 106 6.47 13.34 13.37
C ASP A 106 7.62 13.66 12.42
N ALA A 107 8.47 12.67 12.11
CA ALA A 107 9.59 12.85 11.18
C ALA A 107 9.11 13.11 9.74
N VAL A 108 8.05 12.42 9.30
CA VAL A 108 7.44 12.62 7.97
C VAL A 108 6.79 14.00 7.89
N SER A 109 6.08 14.43 8.93
CA SER A 109 5.46 15.76 8.99
C SER A 109 6.52 16.86 8.96
N ALA A 110 7.57 16.75 9.75
CA ALA A 110 8.68 17.71 9.74
C ALA A 110 9.31 17.83 8.34
N PHE A 111 9.50 16.72 7.65
CA PHE A 111 9.99 16.70 6.27
C PHE A 111 8.99 17.36 5.30
N GLY A 112 7.69 17.07 5.42
CA GLY A 112 6.65 17.68 4.59
C GLY A 112 6.61 19.20 4.74
N ILE A 113 6.70 19.71 5.97
CA ILE A 113 6.79 21.15 6.25
C ILE A 113 8.05 21.74 5.61
N ALA A 114 9.21 21.12 5.80
CA ALA A 114 10.48 21.61 5.28
C ALA A 114 10.53 21.72 3.74
N ARG A 115 9.80 20.84 3.03
CA ARG A 115 9.69 20.88 1.56
C ARG A 115 8.50 21.68 1.03
N GLY A 116 7.67 22.27 1.91
CA GLY A 116 6.49 23.06 1.53
C GLY A 116 5.32 22.26 0.97
N ARG A 117 5.32 20.93 1.12
CA ARG A 117 4.24 20.05 0.63
C ARG A 117 4.05 18.85 1.54
N ALA A 118 2.80 18.60 1.98
CA ALA A 118 2.49 17.45 2.79
C ALA A 118 2.82 16.12 2.07
N VAL A 119 3.21 15.13 2.84
CA VAL A 119 3.44 13.75 2.38
C VAL A 119 2.14 12.97 2.50
N ASP A 120 1.72 12.30 1.43
CA ASP A 120 0.60 11.36 1.48
C ASP A 120 1.05 10.04 2.11
N ALA A 121 0.32 9.57 3.13
CA ALA A 121 0.63 8.34 3.84
C ALA A 121 -0.62 7.57 4.24
N LEU A 122 -0.46 6.25 4.41
CA LEU A 122 -1.44 5.36 5.01
C LEU A 122 -0.94 4.92 6.38
N LEU A 123 -1.83 4.87 7.36
CA LEU A 123 -1.51 4.25 8.65
C LEU A 123 -1.39 2.74 8.47
N GLU A 124 -0.26 2.19 8.86
CA GLU A 124 -0.08 0.74 8.94
C GLU A 124 -0.73 0.23 10.22
N LEU A 125 -1.71 -0.66 10.08
CA LEU A 125 -2.44 -1.26 11.19
C LEU A 125 -2.07 -2.72 11.39
N ASN A 126 -1.74 -3.07 12.62
CA ASN A 126 -1.56 -4.45 13.05
C ASN A 126 -2.91 -5.01 13.53
N LEU A 127 -3.67 -5.58 12.61
CA LEU A 127 -4.97 -6.21 12.87
C LEU A 127 -4.87 -7.73 13.04
N SER A 128 -3.68 -8.32 12.80
CA SER A 128 -3.46 -9.76 12.96
C SER A 128 -3.17 -10.18 14.40
N GLY A 129 -2.90 -9.22 15.30
CA GLY A 129 -2.50 -9.50 16.69
C GLY A 129 -1.10 -10.10 16.86
N GLU A 130 -0.31 -10.22 15.78
CA GLU A 130 1.06 -10.72 15.83
C GLU A 130 1.99 -9.63 16.40
N ALA A 131 2.52 -9.84 17.60
CA ALA A 131 3.39 -8.87 18.29
C ALA A 131 4.69 -8.54 17.52
N SER A 132 5.09 -9.39 16.57
CA SER A 132 6.28 -9.19 15.73
C SER A 132 6.04 -8.23 14.56
N LYS A 133 4.79 -7.90 14.22
CA LYS A 133 4.44 -6.96 13.16
C LYS A 133 4.41 -5.53 13.71
N GLY A 134 4.99 -4.60 12.95
CA GLY A 134 4.84 -3.17 13.17
C GLY A 134 3.42 -2.70 12.91
N GLY A 135 3.19 -1.41 13.12
CA GLY A 135 1.89 -0.77 12.89
C GLY A 135 1.16 -0.42 14.17
N PHE A 136 0.19 0.47 14.04
CA PHE A 136 -0.69 0.87 15.14
C PHE A 136 -1.69 -0.23 15.48
N THR A 137 -1.96 -0.42 16.75
CA THR A 137 -3.04 -1.29 17.21
C THR A 137 -4.39 -0.57 17.10
N PRO A 138 -5.53 -1.30 17.11
CA PRO A 138 -6.85 -0.67 17.14
C PRO A 138 -7.06 0.28 18.33
N LEU A 139 -6.41 0.04 19.47
CA LEU A 139 -6.50 0.89 20.65
C LEU A 139 -5.75 2.22 20.48
N GLU A 140 -4.69 2.23 19.67
CA GLU A 140 -3.90 3.43 19.37
C GLU A 140 -4.50 4.26 18.24
N LEU A 141 -5.42 3.69 17.44
CA LEU A 141 -5.94 4.32 16.24
C LEU A 141 -6.61 5.67 16.49
N LEU A 142 -7.61 5.73 17.40
CA LEU A 142 -8.39 6.96 17.62
C LEU A 142 -7.56 8.09 18.23
N PRO A 143 -6.78 7.86 19.33
CA PRO A 143 -5.90 8.90 19.85
C PRO A 143 -4.87 9.40 18.84
N GLU A 144 -4.37 8.52 17.99
CA GLU A 144 -3.40 8.90 16.97
C GLU A 144 -4.06 9.62 15.79
N ALA A 145 -5.28 9.23 15.39
CA ALA A 145 -6.04 9.93 14.36
C ALA A 145 -6.23 11.40 14.71
N ASP A 146 -6.71 11.70 15.92
CA ASP A 146 -6.90 13.08 16.39
C ASP A 146 -5.58 13.87 16.41
N ARG A 147 -4.48 13.23 16.83
CA ARG A 147 -3.16 13.86 16.85
C ARG A 147 -2.66 14.19 15.44
N LEU A 148 -2.81 13.24 14.50
CA LEU A 148 -2.31 13.37 13.13
C LEU A 148 -3.01 14.48 12.34
N VAL A 149 -4.28 14.83 12.65
CA VAL A 149 -4.98 15.96 12.01
C VAL A 149 -4.20 17.27 12.24
N SER A 150 -3.52 17.42 13.38
CA SER A 150 -2.73 18.62 13.70
C SER A 150 -1.39 18.72 12.96
N LEU A 151 -0.93 17.66 12.30
CA LEU A 151 0.36 17.58 11.66
C LEU A 151 0.29 18.09 10.20
N ALA A 152 0.60 19.36 9.97
CA ALA A 152 0.48 20.03 8.65
C ALA A 152 1.34 19.42 7.53
N GLY A 153 2.43 18.72 7.85
CA GLY A 153 3.36 18.17 6.86
C GLY A 153 3.03 16.75 6.39
N ILE A 154 1.95 16.16 6.89
CA ILE A 154 1.49 14.82 6.47
C ILE A 154 0.00 14.84 6.19
N ARG A 155 -0.44 14.02 5.26
CA ARG A 155 -1.85 13.83 4.91
C ARG A 155 -2.16 12.34 4.95
N ILE A 156 -3.00 11.93 5.89
CA ILE A 156 -3.41 10.53 6.01
C ILE A 156 -4.52 10.25 4.99
N ARG A 157 -4.19 9.39 4.03
CA ARG A 157 -5.08 9.02 2.91
C ARG A 157 -5.90 7.77 3.20
N GLY A 158 -5.67 7.09 4.32
CA GLY A 158 -6.36 5.87 4.69
C GLY A 158 -5.48 4.94 5.51
N VAL A 159 -5.72 3.65 5.38
CA VAL A 159 -5.01 2.60 6.13
C VAL A 159 -4.34 1.57 5.23
N MET A 160 -3.31 0.95 5.74
CA MET A 160 -2.69 -0.24 5.18
C MET A 160 -2.70 -1.36 6.21
N THR A 161 -3.00 -2.58 5.79
CA THR A 161 -2.82 -3.76 6.62
C THR A 161 -2.34 -4.97 5.81
N MET A 162 -1.83 -5.94 6.52
CA MET A 162 -1.45 -7.26 6.00
C MET A 162 -2.06 -8.34 6.90
N ALA A 163 -2.84 -9.24 6.32
CA ALA A 163 -3.32 -10.41 7.03
C ALA A 163 -2.18 -11.40 7.33
N SER A 164 -2.44 -12.35 8.22
CA SER A 164 -1.50 -13.46 8.42
C SER A 164 -1.44 -14.34 7.18
N PHE A 165 -0.24 -14.83 6.85
CA PHE A 165 -0.05 -15.71 5.69
C PHE A 165 -0.82 -17.03 5.81
N THR A 166 -1.07 -17.47 7.05
CA THR A 166 -1.81 -18.70 7.37
C THR A 166 -3.28 -18.45 7.74
N ALA A 167 -3.77 -17.21 7.54
CA ALA A 167 -5.14 -16.87 7.89
C ALA A 167 -6.15 -17.68 7.08
N THR A 168 -7.18 -18.17 7.74
CA THR A 168 -8.36 -18.74 7.10
C THR A 168 -9.18 -17.65 6.41
N GLU A 169 -10.07 -18.04 5.50
CA GLU A 169 -10.96 -17.10 4.79
C GLU A 169 -11.77 -16.23 5.77
N ASN A 170 -12.31 -16.80 6.82
CA ASN A 170 -13.04 -16.04 7.85
C ASN A 170 -12.14 -15.04 8.61
N GLU A 171 -10.87 -15.36 8.82
CA GLU A 171 -9.92 -14.44 9.43
C GLU A 171 -9.51 -13.33 8.47
N LEU A 172 -9.39 -13.62 7.17
CA LEU A 172 -9.16 -12.62 6.14
C LEU A 172 -10.31 -11.61 6.09
N HIS A 173 -11.57 -12.06 6.02
CA HIS A 173 -12.75 -11.20 6.05
C HIS A 173 -12.76 -10.32 7.31
N ARG A 174 -12.51 -10.89 8.50
CA ARG A 174 -12.45 -10.11 9.75
C ARG A 174 -11.35 -9.07 9.75
N THR A 175 -10.16 -9.42 9.26
CA THR A 175 -9.03 -8.49 9.20
C THR A 175 -9.31 -7.33 8.24
N PHE A 176 -9.84 -7.62 7.07
CA PHE A 176 -10.06 -6.60 6.05
C PHE A 176 -11.30 -5.74 6.34
N SER A 177 -12.37 -6.29 6.93
CA SER A 177 -13.50 -5.48 7.41
C SER A 177 -13.08 -4.55 8.55
N ALA A 178 -12.25 -5.02 9.49
CA ALA A 178 -11.70 -4.16 10.55
C ALA A 178 -10.82 -3.02 9.98
N ALA A 179 -10.08 -3.25 8.89
CA ALA A 179 -9.34 -2.19 8.21
C ALA A 179 -10.29 -1.16 7.56
N ARG A 180 -11.41 -1.60 6.98
CA ARG A 180 -12.45 -0.70 6.45
C ARG A 180 -13.07 0.17 7.55
N ASP A 181 -13.38 -0.42 8.71
CA ASP A 181 -13.92 0.30 9.86
C ASP A 181 -12.90 1.32 10.39
N ALA A 182 -11.63 0.93 10.46
CA ALA A 182 -10.54 1.84 10.85
C ALA A 182 -10.38 3.02 9.88
N ARG A 183 -10.49 2.80 8.57
CA ARG A 183 -10.51 3.89 7.59
C ARG A 183 -11.68 4.83 7.81
N GLN A 184 -12.88 4.31 8.11
CA GLN A 184 -14.05 5.13 8.41
C GLN A 184 -13.80 5.99 9.66
N ALA A 185 -13.23 5.42 10.71
CA ALA A 185 -12.86 6.17 11.91
C ALA A 185 -11.87 7.32 11.62
N LEU A 186 -10.89 7.12 10.71
CA LEU A 186 -10.01 8.20 10.26
C LEU A 186 -10.78 9.30 9.50
N ALA A 187 -11.73 8.92 8.65
CA ALA A 187 -12.57 9.88 7.92
C ALA A 187 -13.44 10.70 8.88
N ASP A 188 -14.04 10.06 9.89
CA ASP A 188 -14.84 10.71 10.92
C ASP A 188 -14.01 11.66 11.80
N ALA A 189 -12.72 11.38 11.99
CA ALA A 189 -11.75 12.25 12.65
C ALA A 189 -11.28 13.42 11.75
N GLY A 190 -11.74 13.51 10.51
CA GLY A 190 -11.47 14.63 9.59
C GLY A 190 -10.30 14.40 8.62
N HIS A 191 -9.76 13.18 8.51
CA HIS A 191 -8.77 12.85 7.50
C HIS A 191 -9.40 12.60 6.11
N PRO A 192 -8.71 12.93 5.00
CA PRO A 192 -9.15 12.56 3.65
C PRO A 192 -8.87 11.06 3.39
N ALA A 193 -9.42 10.19 4.24
CA ALA A 193 -9.13 8.76 4.30
C ALA A 193 -10.02 7.97 3.34
N GLU A 194 -9.62 7.91 2.07
CA GLU A 194 -10.34 7.22 1.00
C GLU A 194 -9.72 5.86 0.69
N GLU A 195 -8.43 5.66 1.02
CA GLU A 195 -7.65 4.51 0.56
C GLU A 195 -7.65 3.35 1.58
N LEU A 196 -7.80 2.14 1.03
CA LEU A 196 -7.62 0.87 1.72
C LEU A 196 -6.56 0.04 0.99
N SER A 197 -5.30 0.09 1.48
CA SER A 197 -4.22 -0.73 0.95
C SER A 197 -4.18 -2.06 1.69
N MET A 198 -4.82 -3.06 1.12
CA MET A 198 -4.89 -4.41 1.67
C MET A 198 -5.05 -5.43 0.54
N GLY A 199 -4.63 -6.67 0.80
CA GLY A 199 -4.63 -7.72 -0.22
C GLY A 199 -3.31 -7.82 -0.99
N MET A 200 -2.80 -9.04 -1.03
CA MET A 200 -1.62 -9.47 -1.74
C MET A 200 -1.96 -10.66 -2.65
N SER A 201 -0.96 -11.28 -3.26
CA SER A 201 -1.14 -12.34 -4.27
C SER A 201 -2.07 -13.49 -3.86
N ASN A 202 -2.20 -13.78 -2.57
CA ASN A 202 -2.99 -14.93 -2.08
C ASN A 202 -4.37 -14.56 -1.53
N ASP A 203 -4.62 -13.28 -1.24
CA ASP A 203 -5.81 -12.84 -0.49
C ASP A 203 -6.48 -11.58 -1.07
N TYR A 204 -6.00 -11.08 -2.23
CA TYR A 204 -6.49 -9.81 -2.79
C TYR A 204 -7.97 -9.84 -3.18
N GLU A 205 -8.54 -10.98 -3.56
CA GLU A 205 -9.96 -11.06 -3.92
C GLU A 205 -10.84 -10.80 -2.69
N ILE A 206 -10.53 -11.45 -1.56
CA ILE A 206 -11.23 -11.22 -0.30
C ILE A 206 -11.02 -9.77 0.17
N ALA A 207 -9.81 -9.24 0.03
CA ALA A 207 -9.55 -7.84 0.35
C ALA A 207 -10.41 -6.88 -0.50
N VAL A 208 -10.59 -7.19 -1.79
CA VAL A 208 -11.44 -6.41 -2.69
C VAL A 208 -12.91 -6.55 -2.32
N GLU A 209 -13.39 -7.73 -1.95
CA GLU A 209 -14.73 -7.93 -1.43
C GLU A 209 -14.99 -7.09 -0.17
N GLU A 210 -13.98 -6.88 0.65
CA GLU A 210 -14.03 -6.02 1.85
C GLU A 210 -13.73 -4.55 1.58
N GLY A 211 -13.61 -4.13 0.31
CA GLY A 211 -13.53 -2.74 -0.07
C GLY A 211 -12.12 -2.20 -0.32
N ALA A 212 -11.11 -3.06 -0.55
CA ALA A 212 -9.75 -2.60 -0.91
C ALA A 212 -9.78 -1.66 -2.12
N THR A 213 -9.07 -0.54 -2.03
CA THR A 213 -8.85 0.40 -3.15
C THR A 213 -7.47 0.21 -3.78
N LEU A 214 -6.51 -0.34 -3.02
CA LEU A 214 -5.15 -0.63 -3.45
C LEU A 214 -4.81 -2.08 -3.12
N VAL A 215 -4.50 -2.90 -4.13
CA VAL A 215 -3.98 -4.26 -3.96
C VAL A 215 -2.51 -4.33 -4.36
N ARG A 216 -1.67 -5.04 -3.59
CA ARG A 216 -0.22 -5.10 -3.79
C ARG A 216 0.19 -6.47 -4.35
N LEU A 217 0.38 -6.55 -5.66
CA LEU A 217 0.60 -7.81 -6.35
C LEU A 217 2.04 -7.94 -6.87
N GLY A 218 2.74 -8.97 -6.46
CA GLY A 218 4.09 -9.29 -6.92
C GLY A 218 4.10 -10.63 -7.66
N THR A 219 4.06 -11.74 -6.92
CA THR A 219 4.19 -13.10 -7.45
C THR A 219 3.12 -13.44 -8.49
N THR A 220 1.89 -12.94 -8.31
CA THR A 220 0.80 -13.11 -9.28
C THR A 220 1.13 -12.47 -10.62
N LEU A 221 1.84 -11.34 -10.63
CA LEU A 221 2.19 -10.60 -11.85
C LEU A 221 3.50 -11.10 -12.47
N PHE A 222 4.55 -11.21 -11.68
CA PHE A 222 5.90 -11.44 -12.19
C PHE A 222 6.39 -12.89 -12.06
N GLY A 223 5.59 -13.76 -11.41
CA GLY A 223 5.95 -15.14 -11.14
C GLY A 223 6.75 -15.32 -9.85
N ALA A 224 7.02 -16.58 -9.49
CA ALA A 224 7.88 -16.89 -8.36
C ALA A 224 9.31 -16.39 -8.65
N ARG A 225 10.00 -15.96 -7.59
CA ARG A 225 11.39 -15.50 -7.68
C ARG A 225 12.27 -16.63 -8.22
N ALA A 226 13.12 -16.33 -9.19
CA ALA A 226 14.27 -17.17 -9.47
C ALA A 226 15.15 -17.19 -8.19
N LYS A 227 15.44 -18.39 -7.69
CA LYS A 227 16.33 -18.58 -6.54
C LYS A 227 17.77 -18.24 -6.92
#